data_0f1bf1897c5038f7f8b80baf5915874f
#
_entry.id   0f1bf1897c5038f7f8b80baf5915874f
#
_cell.length_a   1.000
_cell.length_b   1.000
_cell.length_c   1.000
_cell.angle_alpha   90.00
_cell.angle_beta   90.00
_cell.angle_gamma   90.00
#
_symmetry.space_group_name_H-M   'P 1'
#
loop_
_entity.id
_entity.type
_entity.pdbx_description
1 polymer ?
#
loop_
_entity_poly.entity_id
_entity_poly.type
_entity_poly.pdbx_seq_one_letter_code
_entity_poly.pdbx_strand_id
1 'polypeptide(L)'
;MPANDGLYETFDKRFHSLMIGIAHLDKLADGCVWAEGPVWFADGGYLLWSDIPNNRILRWMPETGVSVFRADSNNSNGNTRDRQGRLVTCEHLTRRVTRTEPDGSITVIADRYQGKRLNSPNDVVVKSDHSIWFTDPSYGILTEFEGSRAEQEQGGCYVYRVDPATGEIAVVVDDFVKPNGLAFSPDEKILYVADSAGSHDPEAPCHIRAFDVVDGKRLVNGRVFCNIKTGVPDGFRMDVNGNLWTSTHAGVECYAPDGALLGRINVPEIVANVCFGGTRRNRLFITATTSLYAVYVNTTGVQRP
;
A
#
# COMPACT_ATOMS: atom_id res chain seq x y z
N MET A 1 -18.64 -17.57 -24.11
CA MET A 1 -17.98 -16.28 -23.81
C MET A 1 -16.53 -16.44 -24.19
N PRO A 2 -15.88 -15.49 -24.86
CA PRO A 2 -14.45 -15.61 -25.05
C PRO A 2 -13.80 -15.74 -23.68
N ALA A 3 -13.02 -16.78 -23.49
CA ALA A 3 -12.22 -16.94 -22.31
C ALA A 3 -11.34 -15.70 -22.18
N ASN A 4 -11.26 -15.11 -20.97
CA ASN A 4 -10.21 -14.15 -20.62
C ASN A 4 -8.89 -14.94 -20.53
N ASP A 5 -8.37 -15.30 -21.71
CA ASP A 5 -7.22 -16.19 -21.86
C ASP A 5 -6.03 -15.58 -21.12
N GLY A 6 -5.79 -16.09 -19.92
CA GLY A 6 -4.63 -15.77 -19.11
C GLY A 6 -4.73 -14.58 -18.14
N LEU A 7 -5.83 -13.79 -18.12
CA LEU A 7 -5.92 -12.68 -17.15
C LEU A 7 -6.12 -13.16 -15.72
N TYR A 8 -6.92 -14.21 -15.52
CA TYR A 8 -7.27 -14.73 -14.20
C TYR A 8 -6.80 -16.16 -14.01
N GLU A 9 -6.27 -16.45 -12.83
CA GLU A 9 -6.03 -17.80 -12.35
C GLU A 9 -6.91 -18.07 -11.13
N THR A 10 -7.73 -19.11 -11.16
CA THR A 10 -8.70 -19.43 -10.11
C THR A 10 -8.21 -20.63 -9.30
N PHE A 11 -8.05 -20.45 -7.99
CA PHE A 11 -7.67 -21.49 -7.05
C PHE A 11 -8.86 -21.97 -6.21
N ASP A 12 -9.85 -21.08 -5.98
CA ASP A 12 -11.11 -21.38 -5.29
C ASP A 12 -12.30 -20.80 -6.09
N LYS A 13 -13.38 -21.56 -6.19
CA LYS A 13 -14.59 -21.16 -6.96
C LYS A 13 -15.21 -19.84 -6.49
N ARG A 14 -14.98 -19.42 -5.24
CA ARG A 14 -15.40 -18.12 -4.70
C ARG A 14 -14.86 -16.94 -5.51
N PHE A 15 -13.69 -17.11 -6.13
CA PHE A 15 -13.07 -16.07 -6.96
C PHE A 15 -13.93 -15.68 -8.17
N HIS A 16 -14.70 -16.63 -8.73
CA HIS A 16 -15.57 -16.35 -9.89
C HIS A 16 -16.56 -15.21 -9.64
N SER A 17 -17.04 -15.06 -8.41
CA SER A 17 -17.96 -13.99 -8.06
C SER A 17 -17.31 -12.60 -7.98
N LEU A 18 -15.99 -12.53 -7.88
CA LEU A 18 -15.18 -11.32 -7.78
C LEU A 18 -14.70 -10.80 -9.14
N MET A 19 -14.83 -11.61 -10.19
CA MET A 19 -14.34 -11.29 -11.54
C MET A 19 -15.46 -10.75 -12.43
N ILE A 20 -15.08 -9.94 -13.41
CA ILE A 20 -15.94 -9.51 -14.51
C ILE A 20 -15.42 -10.19 -15.79
N GLY A 21 -16.21 -11.09 -16.38
CA GLY A 21 -15.80 -11.94 -17.49
C GLY A 21 -15.41 -11.20 -18.78
N ILE A 22 -15.80 -9.94 -18.94
CA ILE A 22 -15.43 -9.08 -20.08
C ILE A 22 -14.37 -8.02 -19.73
N ALA A 23 -13.87 -8.01 -18.48
CA ALA A 23 -12.82 -7.08 -18.08
C ALA A 23 -11.48 -7.47 -18.72
N HIS A 24 -10.65 -6.48 -18.97
CA HIS A 24 -9.28 -6.63 -19.42
C HIS A 24 -8.36 -5.79 -18.55
N LEU A 25 -7.08 -6.12 -18.58
CA LEU A 25 -6.06 -5.35 -17.92
C LEU A 25 -5.66 -4.18 -18.82
N ASP A 26 -6.06 -2.96 -18.42
CA ASP A 26 -5.67 -1.73 -19.12
C ASP A 26 -4.28 -1.29 -18.63
N LYS A 27 -3.35 -1.03 -19.53
CA LYS A 27 -2.12 -0.29 -19.21
C LYS A 27 -2.42 1.19 -19.35
N LEU A 28 -2.43 1.93 -18.24
CA LEU A 28 -2.81 3.34 -18.19
C LEU A 28 -1.63 4.29 -18.32
N ALA A 29 -0.44 3.85 -17.88
CA ALA A 29 0.80 4.60 -17.93
C ALA A 29 2.01 3.67 -17.93
N ASP A 30 3.15 4.21 -18.37
CA ASP A 30 4.47 3.60 -18.24
C ASP A 30 5.54 4.69 -18.04
N GLY A 31 6.83 4.28 -18.01
CA GLY A 31 7.95 5.21 -17.87
C GLY A 31 8.30 5.57 -16.43
N CYS A 32 7.81 4.82 -15.44
CA CYS A 32 8.35 4.81 -14.10
C CYS A 32 9.63 3.97 -14.04
N VAL A 33 10.41 4.16 -12.98
CA VAL A 33 11.50 3.26 -12.59
C VAL A 33 11.03 2.26 -11.55
N TRP A 34 10.27 2.74 -10.55
CA TRP A 34 9.55 1.89 -9.58
C TRP A 34 8.27 2.59 -9.15
N ALA A 35 7.15 2.11 -9.68
CA ALA A 35 5.81 2.66 -9.43
C ALA A 35 5.23 2.10 -8.14
N GLU A 36 4.85 2.98 -7.19
CA GLU A 36 4.39 2.63 -5.85
C GLU A 36 3.27 3.53 -5.32
N GLY A 37 2.70 3.17 -4.17
CA GLY A 37 1.82 3.97 -3.35
C GLY A 37 0.61 4.56 -4.05
N PRO A 38 -0.21 3.78 -4.78
CA PRO A 38 -1.36 4.31 -5.49
C PRO A 38 -2.47 4.72 -4.52
N VAL A 39 -3.07 5.89 -4.73
CA VAL A 39 -4.20 6.38 -3.96
C VAL A 39 -5.23 7.09 -4.86
N TRP A 40 -6.51 6.74 -4.69
CA TRP A 40 -7.60 7.32 -5.46
C TRP A 40 -8.23 8.52 -4.74
N PHE A 41 -8.37 9.64 -5.44
CA PHE A 41 -9.07 10.84 -4.99
C PHE A 41 -10.44 10.91 -5.67
N ALA A 42 -11.48 10.48 -4.95
CA ALA A 42 -12.84 10.37 -5.50
C ALA A 42 -13.44 11.74 -5.89
N ASP A 43 -13.15 12.76 -5.08
CA ASP A 43 -13.69 14.11 -5.29
C ASP A 43 -13.18 14.76 -6.57
N GLY A 44 -11.92 14.46 -6.93
CA GLY A 44 -11.28 14.95 -8.15
C GLY A 44 -11.30 13.96 -9.31
N GLY A 45 -11.72 12.72 -9.09
CA GLY A 45 -11.75 11.66 -10.11
C GLY A 45 -10.36 11.27 -10.63
N TYR A 46 -9.31 11.32 -9.79
CA TYR A 46 -7.94 11.02 -10.21
C TYR A 46 -7.21 10.06 -9.26
N LEU A 47 -6.19 9.41 -9.81
CA LEU A 47 -5.23 8.59 -9.08
C LEU A 47 -3.91 9.35 -8.91
N LEU A 48 -3.31 9.26 -7.72
CA LEU A 48 -1.90 9.61 -7.50
C LEU A 48 -1.11 8.34 -7.25
N TRP A 49 0.16 8.33 -7.65
CA TRP A 49 1.13 7.28 -7.30
C TRP A 49 2.54 7.82 -7.32
N SER A 50 3.44 7.16 -6.60
CA SER A 50 4.85 7.50 -6.51
C SER A 50 5.65 6.81 -7.63
N ASP A 51 6.63 7.49 -8.17
CA ASP A 51 7.74 6.93 -8.95
C ASP A 51 9.00 7.22 -8.15
N ILE A 52 9.35 6.28 -7.24
CA ILE A 52 10.28 6.51 -6.14
C ILE A 52 11.65 6.96 -6.62
N PRO A 53 12.36 6.22 -7.51
CA PRO A 53 13.71 6.61 -7.91
C PRO A 53 13.74 7.90 -8.76
N ASN A 54 12.67 8.18 -9.49
CA ASN A 54 12.52 9.42 -10.24
C ASN A 54 12.07 10.61 -9.36
N ASN A 55 11.94 10.40 -8.06
CA ASN A 55 11.66 11.44 -7.07
C ASN A 55 10.42 12.27 -7.40
N ARG A 56 9.32 11.63 -7.81
CA ARG A 56 8.09 12.32 -8.22
C ARG A 56 6.83 11.58 -7.81
N ILE A 57 5.74 12.34 -7.62
CA ILE A 57 4.36 11.82 -7.55
C ILE A 57 3.70 12.14 -8.89
N LEU A 58 3.12 11.14 -9.51
CA LEU A 58 2.38 11.25 -10.75
C LEU A 58 0.87 11.27 -10.47
N ARG A 59 0.11 11.84 -11.42
CA ARG A 59 -1.36 11.86 -11.42
C ARG A 59 -1.87 11.31 -12.73
N TRP A 60 -2.84 10.41 -12.65
CA TRP A 60 -3.62 9.96 -13.80
C TRP A 60 -5.07 10.41 -13.67
N MET A 61 -5.62 10.91 -14.76
CA MET A 61 -7.04 11.27 -14.92
C MET A 61 -7.59 10.63 -16.19
N PRO A 62 -8.85 10.15 -16.20
CA PRO A 62 -9.41 9.48 -17.38
C PRO A 62 -9.36 10.33 -18.67
N GLU A 63 -9.61 11.63 -18.56
CA GLU A 63 -9.74 12.52 -19.71
C GLU A 63 -8.41 13.10 -20.19
N THR A 64 -7.44 13.27 -19.28
CA THR A 64 -6.20 14.00 -19.58
C THR A 64 -4.94 13.14 -19.52
N GLY A 65 -5.08 11.87 -19.08
CA GLY A 65 -3.95 10.96 -18.96
C GLY A 65 -3.02 11.33 -17.79
N VAL A 66 -1.71 11.16 -18.00
CA VAL A 66 -0.68 11.30 -16.95
C VAL A 66 -0.11 12.72 -16.90
N SER A 67 0.11 13.21 -15.70
CA SER A 67 0.85 14.46 -15.42
C SER A 67 1.68 14.31 -14.15
N VAL A 68 2.70 15.14 -13.98
CA VAL A 68 3.42 15.24 -12.70
C VAL A 68 2.56 16.03 -11.73
N PHE A 69 2.23 15.41 -10.60
CA PHE A 69 1.52 16.07 -9.49
C PHE A 69 2.49 16.83 -8.58
N ARG A 70 3.63 16.16 -8.24
CA ARG A 70 4.71 16.76 -7.44
C ARG A 70 6.05 16.29 -7.96
N ALA A 71 6.89 17.22 -8.36
CA ALA A 71 8.32 17.03 -8.52
C ALA A 71 9.01 17.11 -7.14
N ASP A 72 10.20 16.56 -7.03
CA ASP A 72 10.98 16.55 -5.79
C ASP A 72 10.17 16.05 -4.58
N SER A 73 9.61 14.84 -4.75
CA SER A 73 8.71 14.23 -3.77
C SER A 73 9.44 13.65 -2.54
N ASN A 74 10.76 13.83 -2.44
CA ASN A 74 11.64 13.24 -1.42
C ASN A 74 11.64 11.70 -1.46
N ASN A 75 11.68 11.12 -2.67
CA ASN A 75 11.54 9.68 -2.88
C ASN A 75 10.31 9.13 -2.14
N SER A 76 9.17 9.76 -2.39
CA SER A 76 7.89 9.32 -1.79
C SER A 76 7.59 7.88 -2.19
N ASN A 77 7.06 7.09 -1.25
CA ASN A 77 6.61 5.73 -1.46
C ASN A 77 5.08 5.63 -1.26
N GLY A 78 4.62 5.08 -0.14
CA GLY A 78 3.21 4.89 0.16
C GLY A 78 2.44 6.20 0.31
N ASN A 79 1.23 6.21 -0.24
CA ASN A 79 0.32 7.34 -0.14
C ASN A 79 -1.06 6.87 0.32
N THR A 80 -1.74 7.74 1.07
CA THR A 80 -3.15 7.55 1.43
C THR A 80 -3.86 8.89 1.51
N ARG A 81 -5.18 8.86 1.75
CA ARG A 81 -5.97 10.06 2.07
C ARG A 81 -6.33 10.07 3.53
N ASP A 82 -6.29 11.22 4.16
CA ASP A 82 -6.94 11.39 5.45
C ASP A 82 -8.46 11.60 5.31
N ARG A 83 -9.16 11.71 6.42
CA ARG A 83 -10.63 11.83 6.45
C ARG A 83 -11.14 13.20 5.98
N GLN A 84 -10.25 14.17 5.78
CA GLN A 84 -10.53 15.47 5.17
C GLN A 84 -10.15 15.51 3.68
N GLY A 85 -9.71 14.37 3.11
CA GLY A 85 -9.34 14.27 1.71
C GLY A 85 -7.94 14.80 1.38
N ARG A 86 -7.07 15.01 2.39
CA ARG A 86 -5.70 15.47 2.18
C ARG A 86 -4.77 14.29 1.92
N LEU A 87 -3.76 14.52 1.10
CA LEU A 87 -2.74 13.51 0.81
C LEU A 87 -1.81 13.32 2.02
N VAL A 88 -1.66 12.08 2.47
CA VAL A 88 -0.65 11.66 3.45
C VAL A 88 0.37 10.79 2.73
N THR A 89 1.66 11.08 2.89
CA THR A 89 2.75 10.48 2.10
C THR A 89 3.89 10.02 3.00
N CYS A 90 4.42 8.83 2.74
CA CYS A 90 5.69 8.35 3.27
C CYS A 90 6.83 8.84 2.38
N GLU A 91 7.86 9.47 2.95
CA GLU A 91 9.02 10.00 2.22
C GLU A 91 10.29 9.27 2.68
N HIS A 92 10.95 8.55 1.78
CA HIS A 92 12.17 7.80 2.08
C HIS A 92 13.37 8.72 2.32
N LEU A 93 13.63 9.67 1.42
CA LEU A 93 14.82 10.54 1.48
C LEU A 93 14.85 11.39 2.74
N THR A 94 13.72 11.94 3.12
CA THR A 94 13.58 12.77 4.32
C THR A 94 13.25 11.99 5.58
N ARG A 95 12.97 10.67 5.45
CA ARG A 95 12.71 9.75 6.55
C ARG A 95 11.54 10.23 7.43
N ARG A 96 10.39 10.53 6.79
CA ARG A 96 9.24 11.12 7.47
C ARG A 96 7.91 10.75 6.84
N VAL A 97 6.85 10.90 7.60
CA VAL A 97 5.47 10.89 7.11
C VAL A 97 4.98 12.33 7.08
N THR A 98 4.36 12.73 5.96
CA THR A 98 3.91 14.09 5.73
C THR A 98 2.44 14.15 5.33
N ARG A 99 1.83 15.32 5.46
CA ARG A 99 0.51 15.63 4.95
C ARG A 99 0.55 16.88 4.11
N THR A 100 -0.07 16.83 2.93
CA THR A 100 -0.24 18.00 2.06
C THR A 100 -1.52 18.72 2.45
N GLU A 101 -1.40 19.97 2.84
CA GLU A 101 -2.53 20.82 3.21
C GLU A 101 -3.23 21.38 1.97
N PRO A 102 -4.46 21.92 2.07
CA PRO A 102 -5.22 22.45 0.93
C PRO A 102 -4.54 23.60 0.18
N ASP A 103 -3.66 24.34 0.84
CA ASP A 103 -2.86 25.42 0.24
C ASP A 103 -1.56 24.92 -0.42
N GLY A 104 -1.34 23.60 -0.41
CA GLY A 104 -0.15 22.94 -0.95
C GLY A 104 1.05 22.88 0.00
N SER A 105 0.95 23.47 1.20
CA SER A 105 2.01 23.37 2.21
C SER A 105 2.12 21.95 2.75
N ILE A 106 3.30 21.61 3.31
CA ILE A 106 3.61 20.28 3.83
C ILE A 106 3.70 20.34 5.35
N THR A 107 2.84 19.59 6.01
CA THR A 107 2.91 19.35 7.45
C THR A 107 3.65 18.04 7.73
N VAL A 108 4.69 18.07 8.55
CA VAL A 108 5.36 16.85 9.02
C VAL A 108 4.50 16.23 10.13
N ILE A 109 4.10 14.96 9.90
CA ILE A 109 3.31 14.18 10.85
C ILE A 109 4.24 13.42 11.80
N ALA A 110 5.31 12.83 11.26
CA ALA A 110 6.27 12.03 11.98
C ALA A 110 7.63 12.04 11.28
N ASP A 111 8.72 12.30 12.00
CA ASP A 111 10.10 12.16 11.48
C ASP A 111 11.03 11.49 12.48
N ARG A 112 10.60 11.38 13.76
CA ARG A 112 11.39 10.84 14.86
C ARG A 112 10.52 10.03 15.82
N TYR A 113 11.15 9.06 16.46
CA TYR A 113 10.62 8.38 17.63
C TYR A 113 11.70 8.33 18.73
N GLN A 114 11.35 8.78 19.94
CA GLN A 114 12.28 8.88 21.09
C GLN A 114 13.59 9.63 20.74
N GLY A 115 13.48 10.73 19.99
CA GLY A 115 14.60 11.57 19.58
C GLY A 115 15.45 11.06 18.41
N LYS A 116 15.28 9.80 17.99
CA LYS A 116 15.97 9.16 16.85
C LYS A 116 15.15 9.29 15.58
N ARG A 117 15.80 9.48 14.43
CA ARG A 117 15.12 9.51 13.12
C ARG A 117 14.44 8.18 12.82
N LEU A 118 13.30 8.24 12.15
CA LEU A 118 12.68 7.06 11.55
C LEU A 118 13.63 6.42 10.53
N ASN A 119 13.38 5.17 10.14
CA ASN A 119 14.20 4.50 9.10
C ASN A 119 13.88 5.07 7.72
N SER A 120 12.85 4.61 7.09
CA SER A 120 12.29 5.11 5.84
C SER A 120 10.82 4.70 5.74
N PRO A 121 9.89 5.52 6.28
CA PRO A 121 8.47 5.20 6.23
C PRO A 121 8.03 4.74 4.85
N ASN A 122 7.32 3.60 4.79
CA ASN A 122 7.05 2.90 3.54
C ASN A 122 5.57 2.99 3.12
N ASP A 123 4.64 2.38 3.86
CA ASP A 123 3.20 2.48 3.55
C ASP A 123 2.43 3.06 4.75
N VAL A 124 1.24 3.62 4.48
CA VAL A 124 0.48 4.41 5.45
C VAL A 124 -1.02 4.24 5.26
N VAL A 125 -1.76 4.17 6.37
CA VAL A 125 -3.22 4.18 6.39
C VAL A 125 -3.75 5.13 7.45
N VAL A 126 -4.95 5.68 7.22
CA VAL A 126 -5.65 6.55 8.17
C VAL A 126 -6.92 5.86 8.63
N LYS A 127 -7.00 5.59 9.92
CA LYS A 127 -8.16 4.96 10.55
C LYS A 127 -9.34 5.94 10.68
N SER A 128 -10.57 5.45 10.91
CA SER A 128 -11.79 6.26 11.03
C SER A 128 -11.73 7.28 12.18
N ASP A 129 -10.92 7.03 13.21
CA ASP A 129 -10.65 7.93 14.33
C ASP A 129 -9.57 8.98 14.03
N HIS A 130 -9.15 9.10 12.75
CA HIS A 130 -8.10 9.99 12.26
C HIS A 130 -6.67 9.63 12.68
N SER A 131 -6.45 8.55 13.42
CA SER A 131 -5.10 8.09 13.72
C SER A 131 -4.39 7.62 12.45
N ILE A 132 -3.09 7.91 12.34
CA ILE A 132 -2.26 7.58 11.19
C ILE A 132 -1.37 6.41 11.59
N TRP A 133 -1.37 5.33 10.78
CA TRP A 133 -0.60 4.13 11.04
C TRP A 133 0.32 3.91 9.85
N PHE A 134 1.60 3.65 10.11
CA PHE A 134 2.59 3.48 9.05
C PHE A 134 3.66 2.46 9.41
N THR A 135 4.27 1.90 8.38
CA THR A 135 5.40 0.97 8.47
C THR A 135 6.71 1.70 8.23
N ASP A 136 7.79 1.30 8.92
CA ASP A 136 9.09 1.96 8.88
C ASP A 136 10.25 0.98 8.67
N PRO A 137 10.28 0.27 7.52
CA PRO A 137 11.42 -0.56 7.15
C PRO A 137 12.62 0.29 6.74
N SER A 138 13.74 -0.34 6.46
CA SER A 138 14.98 0.36 6.12
C SER A 138 15.25 0.51 4.61
N TYR A 139 14.29 0.26 3.71
CA TYR A 139 14.53 0.26 2.26
C TYR A 139 15.17 1.56 1.75
N GLY A 140 14.60 2.71 2.11
CA GLY A 140 15.07 4.03 1.65
C GLY A 140 16.41 4.49 2.25
N ILE A 141 17.01 3.72 3.19
CA ILE A 141 18.34 4.01 3.76
C ILE A 141 19.39 2.94 3.42
N LEU A 142 19.05 1.92 2.61
CA LEU A 142 19.98 0.88 2.20
C LEU A 142 20.87 1.31 1.02
N THR A 143 20.30 2.08 0.09
CA THR A 143 20.96 2.46 -1.18
C THR A 143 20.57 3.88 -1.57
N GLU A 144 21.20 4.41 -2.63
CA GLU A 144 20.84 5.70 -3.25
C GLU A 144 19.73 5.56 -4.30
N PHE A 145 19.08 4.39 -4.40
CA PHE A 145 18.07 4.12 -5.43
C PHE A 145 16.67 4.63 -5.03
N GLU A 146 16.27 4.37 -3.78
CA GLU A 146 14.94 4.74 -3.27
C GLU A 146 15.00 5.84 -2.20
N GLY A 147 16.16 6.38 -1.94
CA GLY A 147 16.38 7.37 -0.89
C GLY A 147 17.84 7.75 -0.81
N SER A 148 18.43 7.75 0.38
CA SER A 148 19.85 7.98 0.57
C SER A 148 20.39 7.09 1.68
N ARG A 149 21.55 6.48 1.43
CA ARG A 149 22.20 5.59 2.38
C ARG A 149 22.43 6.28 3.73
N ALA A 150 21.99 5.64 4.77
CA ALA A 150 22.15 6.13 6.13
C ALA A 150 22.17 4.96 7.12
N GLU A 151 22.70 5.22 8.32
CA GLU A 151 22.60 4.26 9.41
C GLU A 151 21.17 4.23 9.99
N GLN A 152 20.74 3.04 10.38
CA GLN A 152 19.50 2.83 11.10
C GLN A 152 19.66 3.33 12.54
N GLU A 153 18.91 4.38 12.91
CA GLU A 153 18.94 4.93 14.27
C GLU A 153 17.96 4.21 15.21
N GLN A 154 16.86 3.67 14.68
CA GLN A 154 15.89 2.89 15.43
C GLN A 154 16.42 1.49 15.73
N GLY A 155 15.96 0.88 16.84
CA GLY A 155 16.40 -0.46 17.25
C GLY A 155 15.90 -1.61 16.37
N GLY A 156 14.96 -1.35 15.46
CA GLY A 156 14.34 -2.30 14.54
C GLY A 156 13.54 -1.62 13.45
N CYS A 157 12.79 -2.42 12.69
CA CYS A 157 11.81 -1.94 11.71
C CYS A 157 10.43 -2.07 12.34
N TYR A 158 9.77 -0.96 12.61
CA TYR A 158 8.58 -0.93 13.43
C TYR A 158 7.33 -0.55 12.63
N VAL A 159 6.18 -0.89 13.21
CA VAL A 159 4.88 -0.32 12.82
C VAL A 159 4.52 0.72 13.87
N TYR A 160 4.19 1.91 13.41
CA TYR A 160 3.87 3.06 14.26
C TYR A 160 2.42 3.49 14.16
N ARG A 161 1.92 4.11 15.21
CA ARG A 161 0.65 4.85 15.27
C ARG A 161 0.91 6.27 15.75
N VAL A 162 0.33 7.24 15.07
CA VAL A 162 0.29 8.65 15.50
C VAL A 162 -1.10 8.96 16.03
N ASP A 163 -1.15 9.50 17.24
CA ASP A 163 -2.41 9.93 17.86
C ASP A 163 -2.89 11.25 17.22
N PRO A 164 -4.14 11.33 16.74
CA PRO A 164 -4.62 12.50 16.00
C PRO A 164 -4.82 13.75 16.88
N ALA A 165 -4.99 13.58 18.19
CA ALA A 165 -5.24 14.69 19.12
C ALA A 165 -3.96 15.29 19.67
N THR A 166 -2.95 14.45 19.94
CA THR A 166 -1.71 14.86 20.61
C THR A 166 -0.51 14.91 19.67
N GLY A 167 -0.57 14.21 18.53
CA GLY A 167 0.58 13.98 17.65
C GLY A 167 1.60 12.99 18.22
N GLU A 168 1.29 12.34 19.35
CA GLU A 168 2.18 11.35 19.96
C GLU A 168 2.35 10.13 19.06
N ILE A 169 3.61 9.71 18.88
CA ILE A 169 3.99 8.50 18.17
C ILE A 169 4.17 7.35 19.14
N ALA A 170 3.60 6.20 18.83
CA ALA A 170 3.79 4.95 19.57
C ALA A 170 4.16 3.80 18.60
N VAL A 171 5.09 2.95 19.02
CA VAL A 171 5.32 1.65 18.39
C VAL A 171 4.14 0.73 18.74
N VAL A 172 3.53 0.12 17.73
CA VAL A 172 2.41 -0.83 17.92
C VAL A 172 2.79 -2.27 17.61
N VAL A 173 3.85 -2.49 16.80
CA VAL A 173 4.52 -3.78 16.58
C VAL A 173 6.00 -3.52 16.35
N ASP A 174 6.86 -4.35 16.96
CA ASP A 174 8.33 -4.20 16.97
C ASP A 174 9.10 -5.46 16.52
N ASP A 175 8.39 -6.49 16.08
CA ASP A 175 8.95 -7.81 15.76
C ASP A 175 8.89 -8.17 14.26
N PHE A 176 8.75 -7.17 13.36
CA PHE A 176 8.89 -7.34 11.92
C PHE A 176 10.36 -7.22 11.48
N VAL A 177 10.69 -7.94 10.40
CA VAL A 177 12.00 -7.78 9.74
C VAL A 177 11.96 -6.64 8.71
N LYS A 178 10.95 -6.65 7.83
CA LYS A 178 10.72 -5.61 6.80
C LYS A 178 9.21 -5.35 6.67
N PRO A 179 8.59 -4.65 7.65
CA PRO A 179 7.18 -4.31 7.54
C PRO A 179 6.95 -3.44 6.32
N ASN A 180 5.93 -3.76 5.51
CA ASN A 180 5.66 -3.10 4.24
C ASN A 180 4.19 -2.66 4.18
N GLY A 181 3.40 -3.15 3.23
CA GLY A 181 2.00 -2.79 3.12
C GLY A 181 1.20 -3.04 4.39
N LEU A 182 0.19 -2.19 4.63
CA LEU A 182 -0.73 -2.36 5.75
C LEU A 182 -2.16 -1.94 5.37
N ALA A 183 -3.17 -2.61 5.94
CA ALA A 183 -4.57 -2.26 5.76
C ALA A 183 -5.42 -2.75 6.92
N PHE A 184 -6.47 -1.99 7.27
CA PHE A 184 -7.48 -2.43 8.21
C PHE A 184 -8.55 -3.30 7.54
N SER A 185 -9.12 -4.23 8.30
CA SER A 185 -10.38 -4.90 7.93
C SER A 185 -11.51 -3.87 7.74
N PRO A 186 -12.61 -4.23 7.03
CA PRO A 186 -13.72 -3.29 6.79
C PRO A 186 -14.34 -2.69 8.05
N ASP A 187 -14.31 -3.40 9.17
CA ASP A 187 -14.81 -2.96 10.49
C ASP A 187 -13.69 -2.35 11.38
N GLU A 188 -12.48 -2.25 10.85
CA GLU A 188 -11.28 -1.73 11.53
C GLU A 188 -10.90 -2.46 12.83
N LYS A 189 -11.36 -3.70 13.02
CA LYS A 189 -11.02 -4.51 14.20
C LYS A 189 -9.76 -5.35 14.02
N ILE A 190 -9.27 -5.48 12.79
CA ILE A 190 -8.05 -6.19 12.45
C ILE A 190 -7.15 -5.25 11.64
N LEU A 191 -5.86 -5.19 11.98
CA LEU A 191 -4.83 -4.63 11.12
C LEU A 191 -4.03 -5.78 10.50
N TYR A 192 -3.91 -5.74 9.19
CA TYR A 192 -3.00 -6.62 8.43
C TYR A 192 -1.74 -5.86 8.10
N VAL A 193 -0.58 -6.54 8.19
CA VAL A 193 0.74 -5.97 7.86
C VAL A 193 1.57 -7.02 7.14
N ALA A 194 2.16 -6.66 6.01
CA ALA A 194 3.09 -7.49 5.25
C ALA A 194 4.49 -7.50 5.88
N ASP A 195 5.17 -8.65 5.87
CA ASP A 195 6.61 -8.75 6.04
C ASP A 195 7.23 -9.19 4.71
N SER A 196 7.99 -8.30 4.11
CA SER A 196 8.61 -8.49 2.79
C SER A 196 10.10 -8.82 2.89
N ALA A 197 10.54 -9.36 4.01
CA ALA A 197 11.96 -9.60 4.28
C ALA A 197 12.63 -10.54 3.26
N GLY A 198 11.87 -11.47 2.68
CA GLY A 198 12.32 -12.35 1.60
C GLY A 198 12.80 -11.64 0.34
N SER A 199 12.55 -10.33 0.19
CA SER A 199 13.12 -9.53 -0.89
C SER A 199 14.65 -9.39 -0.81
N HIS A 200 15.24 -9.57 0.37
CA HIS A 200 16.67 -9.43 0.63
C HIS A 200 17.32 -10.71 1.18
N ASP A 201 16.53 -11.60 1.78
CA ASP A 201 16.98 -12.86 2.33
C ASP A 201 15.90 -13.93 2.03
N PRO A 202 16.18 -14.90 1.12
CA PRO A 202 15.20 -15.92 0.73
C PRO A 202 14.67 -16.80 1.89
N GLU A 203 15.39 -16.89 3.01
CA GLU A 203 14.98 -17.63 4.19
C GLU A 203 14.14 -16.79 5.16
N ALA A 204 14.04 -15.48 4.90
CA ALA A 204 13.29 -14.58 5.76
C ALA A 204 11.78 -14.60 5.45
N PRO A 205 10.94 -14.04 6.34
CA PRO A 205 9.49 -14.03 6.18
C PRO A 205 8.99 -13.41 4.86
N CYS A 206 8.02 -14.10 4.22
CA CYS A 206 7.22 -13.64 3.09
C CYS A 206 5.75 -13.88 3.43
N HIS A 207 5.19 -13.13 4.37
CA HIS A 207 3.84 -13.36 4.85
C HIS A 207 3.10 -12.07 5.19
N ILE A 208 1.80 -12.18 5.32
CA ILE A 208 0.96 -11.12 5.88
C ILE A 208 0.52 -11.59 7.27
N ARG A 209 0.71 -10.74 8.27
CA ARG A 209 0.24 -10.98 9.64
C ARG A 209 -1.02 -10.18 9.91
N ALA A 210 -1.90 -10.74 10.75
CA ALA A 210 -3.11 -10.10 11.24
C ALA A 210 -3.02 -9.87 12.74
N PHE A 211 -3.49 -8.71 13.20
CA PHE A 211 -3.50 -8.30 14.60
C PHE A 211 -4.88 -7.80 14.98
N ASP A 212 -5.37 -8.18 16.14
CA ASP A 212 -6.62 -7.63 16.67
C ASP A 212 -6.37 -6.22 17.23
N VAL A 213 -7.22 -5.27 16.83
CA VAL A 213 -7.15 -3.87 17.28
C VAL A 213 -7.95 -3.70 18.55
N VAL A 214 -7.29 -3.32 19.64
CA VAL A 214 -7.92 -3.09 20.94
C VAL A 214 -7.90 -1.59 21.26
N ASP A 215 -9.07 -1.08 21.69
CA ASP A 215 -9.29 0.34 22.04
C ASP A 215 -8.89 1.34 20.92
N GLY A 216 -8.85 0.86 19.66
CA GLY A 216 -8.39 1.66 18.52
C GLY A 216 -6.91 2.07 18.56
N LYS A 217 -6.10 1.53 19.48
CA LYS A 217 -4.74 2.00 19.76
C LYS A 217 -3.68 0.91 19.86
N ARG A 218 -4.03 -0.29 20.30
CA ARG A 218 -3.10 -1.38 20.57
C ARG A 218 -3.37 -2.56 19.66
N LEU A 219 -2.32 -3.29 19.32
CA LEU A 219 -2.39 -4.53 18.56
C LEU A 219 -2.07 -5.71 19.49
N VAL A 220 -2.89 -6.75 19.40
CA VAL A 220 -2.72 -7.99 20.16
C VAL A 220 -2.97 -9.20 19.26
N ASN A 221 -2.68 -10.41 19.75
CA ASN A 221 -2.98 -11.67 19.06
C ASN A 221 -2.40 -11.73 17.63
N GLY A 222 -1.13 -11.28 17.47
CA GLY A 222 -0.43 -11.35 16.20
C GLY A 222 -0.33 -12.78 15.68
N ARG A 223 -0.78 -13.01 14.43
CA ARG A 223 -0.80 -14.33 13.78
C ARG A 223 -0.52 -14.21 12.30
N VAL A 224 0.09 -15.24 11.70
CA VAL A 224 0.22 -15.31 10.24
C VAL A 224 -1.17 -15.49 9.64
N PHE A 225 -1.55 -14.58 8.75
CA PHE A 225 -2.80 -14.64 8.00
C PHE A 225 -2.64 -15.47 6.73
N CYS A 226 -1.60 -15.18 5.94
CA CYS A 226 -1.25 -15.98 4.76
C CYS A 226 0.24 -15.88 4.46
N ASN A 227 0.78 -16.91 3.81
CA ASN A 227 2.14 -16.94 3.28
C ASN A 227 2.08 -16.72 1.76
N ILE A 228 2.91 -15.82 1.25
CA ILE A 228 3.05 -15.57 -0.17
C ILE A 228 4.08 -16.53 -0.74
N LYS A 229 3.71 -17.22 -1.83
CA LYS A 229 4.56 -18.24 -2.47
C LYS A 229 5.31 -17.72 -3.69
N THR A 230 4.84 -16.64 -4.28
CA THR A 230 5.40 -16.09 -5.51
C THR A 230 5.94 -14.68 -5.26
N GLY A 231 7.20 -14.60 -4.92
CA GLY A 231 7.84 -13.34 -4.53
C GLY A 231 7.54 -12.95 -3.10
N VAL A 232 7.32 -11.68 -2.85
CA VAL A 232 7.02 -11.10 -1.54
C VAL A 232 5.68 -10.36 -1.55
N PRO A 233 4.95 -10.28 -0.43
CA PRO A 233 3.85 -9.35 -0.29
C PRO A 233 4.44 -7.93 -0.17
N ASP A 234 3.86 -6.98 -0.88
CA ASP A 234 4.24 -5.56 -0.79
C ASP A 234 3.02 -4.76 -0.38
N GLY A 235 2.46 -3.88 -1.21
CA GLY A 235 1.23 -3.17 -0.91
C GLY A 235 -0.03 -4.02 -1.15
N PHE A 236 -1.07 -3.77 -0.37
CA PHE A 236 -2.35 -4.47 -0.50
C PHE A 236 -3.53 -3.62 -0.01
N ARG A 237 -4.75 -3.96 -0.44
CA ARG A 237 -5.98 -3.31 0.03
C ARG A 237 -7.09 -4.34 0.26
N MET A 238 -8.07 -3.95 1.08
CA MET A 238 -9.23 -4.78 1.40
C MET A 238 -10.45 -4.41 0.55
N ASP A 239 -11.26 -5.39 0.18
CA ASP A 239 -12.60 -5.13 -0.32
C ASP A 239 -13.67 -5.16 0.77
N VAL A 240 -14.89 -4.76 0.43
CA VAL A 240 -16.01 -4.68 1.38
C VAL A 240 -16.45 -6.02 1.97
N ASN A 241 -16.06 -7.13 1.34
CA ASN A 241 -16.31 -8.48 1.80
C ASN A 241 -15.23 -9.00 2.73
N GLY A 242 -14.19 -8.20 2.98
CA GLY A 242 -13.02 -8.55 3.78
C GLY A 242 -11.99 -9.39 3.04
N ASN A 243 -12.06 -9.51 1.71
CA ASN A 243 -10.99 -10.13 0.95
C ASN A 243 -9.79 -9.17 0.88
N LEU A 244 -8.61 -9.75 1.02
CA LEU A 244 -7.33 -9.03 0.93
C LEU A 244 -6.77 -9.22 -0.48
N TRP A 245 -6.52 -8.11 -1.18
CA TRP A 245 -5.94 -8.06 -2.52
C TRP A 245 -4.50 -7.57 -2.40
N THR A 246 -3.54 -8.47 -2.58
CA THR A 246 -2.11 -8.20 -2.37
C THR A 246 -1.32 -8.28 -3.64
N SER A 247 -0.31 -7.43 -3.72
CA SER A 247 0.76 -7.52 -4.72
C SER A 247 1.59 -8.79 -4.53
N THR A 248 2.08 -9.34 -5.62
CA THR A 248 3.09 -10.40 -5.68
C THR A 248 3.91 -10.26 -6.95
N HIS A 249 4.98 -11.05 -7.08
CA HIS A 249 5.76 -11.06 -8.34
C HIS A 249 4.99 -11.65 -9.53
N ALA A 250 3.91 -12.40 -9.30
CA ALA A 250 3.10 -13.01 -10.36
C ALA A 250 1.84 -12.20 -10.71
N GLY A 251 1.55 -11.14 -9.99
CA GLY A 251 0.35 -10.34 -10.19
C GLY A 251 -0.32 -9.95 -8.87
N VAL A 252 -1.65 -9.82 -8.87
CA VAL A 252 -2.42 -9.51 -7.68
C VAL A 252 -3.14 -10.76 -7.19
N GLU A 253 -2.80 -11.23 -6.00
CA GLU A 253 -3.47 -12.36 -5.35
C GLU A 253 -4.60 -11.88 -4.43
N CYS A 254 -5.71 -12.63 -4.43
CA CYS A 254 -6.87 -12.36 -3.59
C CYS A 254 -7.04 -13.45 -2.56
N TYR A 255 -7.02 -13.07 -1.28
CA TYR A 255 -7.22 -13.96 -0.14
C TYR A 255 -8.55 -13.68 0.53
N ALA A 256 -9.31 -14.74 0.84
CA ALA A 256 -10.54 -14.63 1.62
C ALA A 256 -10.25 -14.29 3.09
N PRO A 257 -11.25 -13.86 3.89
CA PRO A 257 -11.08 -13.57 5.32
C PRO A 257 -10.58 -14.76 6.16
N ASP A 258 -10.76 -15.98 5.66
CA ASP A 258 -10.25 -17.20 6.28
C ASP A 258 -8.79 -17.53 5.92
N GLY A 259 -8.12 -16.67 5.14
CA GLY A 259 -6.74 -16.84 4.67
C GLY A 259 -6.60 -17.74 3.43
N ALA A 260 -7.69 -18.24 2.86
CA ALA A 260 -7.63 -19.07 1.66
C ALA A 260 -7.33 -18.22 0.42
N LEU A 261 -6.35 -18.64 -0.40
CA LEU A 261 -6.07 -18.04 -1.70
C LEU A 261 -7.23 -18.35 -2.66
N LEU A 262 -7.92 -17.30 -3.09
CA LEU A 262 -9.07 -17.42 -4.00
C LEU A 262 -8.63 -17.48 -5.47
N GLY A 263 -7.74 -16.59 -5.86
CA GLY A 263 -7.30 -16.47 -7.24
C GLY A 263 -6.28 -15.36 -7.42
N ARG A 264 -5.87 -15.16 -8.66
CA ARG A 264 -4.88 -14.16 -9.04
C ARG A 264 -5.30 -13.44 -10.32
N ILE A 265 -5.00 -12.15 -10.37
CA ILE A 265 -4.98 -11.36 -11.61
C ILE A 265 -3.54 -11.35 -12.09
N ASN A 266 -3.29 -11.92 -13.27
CA ASN A 266 -1.96 -11.94 -13.85
C ASN A 266 -1.60 -10.55 -14.40
N VAL A 267 -0.43 -10.07 -14.04
CA VAL A 267 0.12 -8.78 -14.49
C VAL A 267 1.49 -9.04 -15.11
N PRO A 268 1.82 -8.41 -16.25
CA PRO A 268 3.07 -8.73 -16.98
C PRO A 268 4.33 -8.18 -16.29
N GLU A 269 4.20 -7.41 -15.23
CA GLU A 269 5.30 -6.84 -14.45
C GLU A 269 5.15 -7.22 -12.96
N ILE A 270 6.23 -7.17 -12.19
CA ILE A 270 6.18 -7.33 -10.73
C ILE A 270 5.28 -6.25 -10.15
N VAL A 271 4.25 -6.67 -9.42
CA VAL A 271 3.31 -5.75 -8.76
C VAL A 271 3.88 -5.30 -7.43
N ALA A 272 3.91 -4.00 -7.22
CA ALA A 272 4.32 -3.38 -5.97
C ALA A 272 3.13 -3.06 -5.06
N ASN A 273 2.05 -2.44 -5.59
CA ASN A 273 0.94 -2.01 -4.75
C ASN A 273 -0.38 -1.95 -5.54
N VAL A 274 -1.50 -1.85 -4.83
CA VAL A 274 -2.84 -1.77 -5.42
C VAL A 274 -3.71 -0.73 -4.71
N CYS A 275 -4.69 -0.19 -5.44
CA CYS A 275 -5.68 0.73 -4.89
C CYS A 275 -7.03 0.56 -5.59
N PHE A 276 -8.11 0.50 -4.85
CA PHE A 276 -9.44 0.56 -5.41
C PHE A 276 -9.84 2.01 -5.71
N GLY A 277 -10.40 2.25 -6.91
CA GLY A 277 -10.85 3.57 -7.31
C GLY A 277 -11.93 3.53 -8.38
N GLY A 278 -12.11 4.65 -9.07
CA GLY A 278 -13.21 4.87 -9.99
C GLY A 278 -14.52 5.23 -9.26
N THR A 279 -15.53 5.63 -10.00
CA THR A 279 -16.82 6.12 -9.46
C THR A 279 -17.51 5.14 -8.52
N ARG A 280 -17.37 3.82 -8.78
CA ARG A 280 -17.96 2.75 -7.95
C ARG A 280 -16.95 2.07 -7.05
N ARG A 281 -15.67 2.54 -7.03
CA ARG A 281 -14.56 1.92 -6.28
C ARG A 281 -14.38 0.42 -6.58
N ASN A 282 -14.70 0.01 -7.80
CA ASN A 282 -14.56 -1.35 -8.32
C ASN A 282 -13.54 -1.45 -9.46
N ARG A 283 -12.76 -0.40 -9.69
CA ARG A 283 -11.59 -0.41 -10.57
C ARG A 283 -10.35 -0.58 -9.69
N LEU A 284 -9.68 -1.70 -9.82
CA LEU A 284 -8.43 -1.97 -9.14
C LEU A 284 -7.31 -1.37 -9.97
N PHE A 285 -6.64 -0.34 -9.44
CA PHE A 285 -5.42 0.23 -9.99
C PHE A 285 -4.23 -0.53 -9.39
N ILE A 286 -3.23 -0.79 -10.22
CA ILE A 286 -2.10 -1.66 -9.91
C ILE A 286 -0.83 -0.94 -10.34
N THR A 287 0.02 -0.60 -9.39
CA THR A 287 1.38 -0.13 -9.66
C THR A 287 2.28 -1.34 -9.79
N ALA A 288 3.01 -1.42 -10.91
CA ALA A 288 3.89 -2.53 -11.20
C ALA A 288 5.16 -1.99 -11.86
N THR A 289 6.29 -2.36 -11.37
CA THR A 289 7.65 -1.92 -11.76
C THR A 289 7.70 -0.58 -12.51
N THR A 290 7.42 -0.59 -13.83
CA THR A 290 7.53 0.60 -14.68
C THR A 290 6.18 1.23 -15.04
N SER A 291 5.05 0.61 -14.64
CA SER A 291 3.75 0.89 -15.23
C SER A 291 2.63 1.02 -14.21
N LEU A 292 1.59 1.73 -14.61
CA LEU A 292 0.28 1.74 -13.95
C LEU A 292 -0.71 0.93 -14.80
N TYR A 293 -1.30 -0.10 -14.20
CA TYR A 293 -2.38 -0.90 -14.77
C TYR A 293 -3.69 -0.66 -14.04
N ALA A 294 -4.79 -1.06 -14.67
CA ALA A 294 -6.09 -1.12 -14.01
C ALA A 294 -6.97 -2.22 -14.60
N VAL A 295 -7.83 -2.78 -13.75
CA VAL A 295 -8.82 -3.79 -14.15
C VAL A 295 -10.11 -3.57 -13.36
N TYR A 296 -11.26 -3.81 -14.00
CA TYR A 296 -12.53 -3.81 -13.28
C TYR A 296 -12.78 -5.17 -12.64
N VAL A 297 -13.19 -5.13 -11.36
CA VAL A 297 -13.55 -6.30 -10.57
C VAL A 297 -15.00 -6.18 -10.08
N ASN A 298 -15.62 -7.32 -9.72
CA ASN A 298 -17.00 -7.37 -9.25
C ASN A 298 -17.09 -7.28 -7.71
N THR A 299 -16.24 -6.45 -7.13
CA THR A 299 -16.27 -6.08 -5.71
C THR A 299 -15.89 -4.62 -5.56
N THR A 300 -16.03 -4.07 -4.37
CA THR A 300 -15.78 -2.64 -4.06
C THR A 300 -14.74 -2.54 -2.96
N GLY A 301 -13.78 -1.62 -3.11
CA GLY A 301 -12.78 -1.35 -2.07
C GLY A 301 -13.38 -0.69 -0.84
N VAL A 302 -12.79 -1.00 0.33
CA VAL A 302 -13.23 -0.46 1.63
C VAL A 302 -12.87 1.00 1.80
N GLN A 303 -11.73 1.43 1.25
CA GLN A 303 -11.21 2.78 1.48
C GLN A 303 -12.28 3.84 1.18
N ARG A 304 -12.67 4.57 2.21
CA ARG A 304 -13.64 5.66 2.12
C ARG A 304 -12.90 6.99 2.14
N PRO A 305 -13.47 7.97 1.44
CA PRO A 305 -12.98 9.34 1.54
C PRO A 305 -13.09 9.87 2.94
#